data_43a5a7f2b9aa06a2379060a42922d5d6
#
_entry.id   43a5a7f2b9aa06a2379060a42922d5d6
#
_cell.length_a   1.000
_cell.length_b   1.000
_cell.length_c   1.000
_cell.angle_alpha   90.00
_cell.angle_beta   90.00
_cell.angle_gamma   90.00
#
_symmetry.space_group_name_H-M   'P 1'
#
loop_
_entity.id
_entity.type
_entity.pdbx_description
1 polymer ?
#
loop_
_entity_poly.entity_id
_entity_poly.type
_entity_poly.pdbx_seq_one_letter_code
_entity_poly.pdbx_strand_id
1 'polypeptide(L)'
;VPTVPPSPRAASRGARLLLAGALAGLVLPFAVPGDAHAATTPERVLLVPTESPATSQTVTWRTTTATAPKVQFTAASGGASVTVDGARTGTAGGGTYYRATLTGLSPATDYRYRVGDGTTWSAWFTFRTAADGPAPFSFLYLGDIQNDITAGAAPVVRAAYADASDAALTVHAGDLVNNADNDGQWAEWFAAVGTDNGASMNHIATPGNHEYSGWSLSGHWPLHFPGTGNGPDDDDLDGTAYYTDYQGVRFISLNSNYTNAPWLDIVDWMEDQQVWLEGVLADNPNPWTVVTFHQPVFANSEGRSGAVVRDYWLDVLEEYDVDLVLQGHDHSYGRGNLVANRTDDPDVHTGPVYVVSVTGPKMYTPTASDWQRGGAEVRTQLGDTQTYQIVEVDGDELTYQAKTADGTVVDAFVIDKGGDGKRVTDLS
;
A
#
# COMPACT_ATOMS: atom_id res chain seq x y z
N VAL A 1 -4.85 63.14 -26.03
CA VAL A 1 -3.98 63.80 -27.03
C VAL A 1 -3.26 64.94 -26.40
N PRO A 2 -2.04 65.32 -26.71
CA PRO A 2 -0.81 64.59 -27.02
C PRO A 2 0.33 65.03 -26.07
N THR A 3 1.53 64.57 -26.07
CA THR A 3 2.65 64.81 -26.99
C THR A 3 3.94 64.17 -26.51
N VAL A 4 4.66 63.57 -27.42
CA VAL A 4 6.11 63.26 -27.43
C VAL A 4 6.77 64.47 -28.14
N PRO A 5 8.04 64.79 -28.16
CA PRO A 5 9.35 64.21 -27.82
C PRO A 5 10.35 65.29 -27.29
N PRO A 6 11.69 65.36 -27.49
CA PRO A 6 12.64 64.56 -28.22
C PRO A 6 14.02 64.31 -27.52
N SER A 7 14.86 63.43 -28.12
CA SER A 7 16.29 63.43 -27.88
C SER A 7 17.01 64.53 -28.66
N PRO A 8 18.31 64.89 -28.38
CA PRO A 8 19.36 64.54 -29.33
C PRO A 8 20.83 64.39 -28.81
N ARG A 9 21.61 63.58 -29.59
CA ARG A 9 22.99 63.78 -30.13
C ARG A 9 24.17 63.95 -29.14
N ALA A 10 25.15 63.09 -29.15
CA ALA A 10 26.26 62.85 -30.10
C ALA A 10 27.45 63.85 -30.01
N ALA A 11 28.63 63.31 -29.81
CA ALA A 11 29.96 63.71 -30.33
C ALA A 11 31.07 63.29 -29.33
N SER A 12 32.24 62.87 -29.59
CA SER A 12 33.07 62.52 -30.75
C SER A 12 34.50 62.22 -30.23
N ARG A 13 35.14 61.25 -30.86
CA ARG A 13 36.57 61.14 -31.16
C ARG A 13 37.66 61.15 -30.07
N GLY A 14 38.48 60.12 -30.14
CA GLY A 14 39.84 60.08 -29.61
C GLY A 14 40.53 58.77 -29.87
N ALA A 15 41.11 58.63 -31.10
CA ALA A 15 41.96 57.52 -31.46
C ALA A 15 43.36 57.70 -30.83
N ARG A 16 43.91 56.63 -30.26
CA ARG A 16 45.37 56.43 -30.14
C ARG A 16 45.70 54.95 -30.42
N LEU A 17 46.43 54.78 -31.54
CA LEU A 17 47.18 53.58 -31.84
C LEU A 17 48.33 53.37 -30.86
N LEU A 18 48.52 52.15 -30.39
CA LEU A 18 49.86 51.66 -30.01
C LEU A 18 49.97 50.15 -30.26
N LEU A 19 51.10 49.85 -30.84
CA LEU A 19 51.65 48.67 -31.47
C LEU A 19 51.48 47.32 -30.76
N ALA A 20 51.53 46.35 -31.67
CA ALA A 20 51.58 44.92 -31.55
C ALA A 20 52.63 44.32 -30.59
N GLY A 21 52.30 43.29 -29.92
CA GLY A 21 53.16 42.26 -29.34
C GLY A 21 52.44 40.91 -29.42
N ALA A 22 52.79 40.11 -30.44
CA ALA A 22 52.27 38.76 -30.56
C ALA A 22 53.01 37.84 -29.58
N LEU A 23 52.34 37.41 -28.52
CA LEU A 23 52.70 36.21 -27.79
C LEU A 23 51.68 35.11 -28.12
N ALA A 24 52.13 34.10 -28.89
CA ALA A 24 51.37 32.88 -29.08
C ALA A 24 51.36 32.07 -27.79
N GLY A 25 50.34 32.29 -26.99
CA GLY A 25 50.03 31.43 -25.83
C GLY A 25 49.29 30.18 -26.30
N LEU A 26 49.91 29.02 -26.13
CA LEU A 26 49.29 27.72 -26.32
C LEU A 26 48.14 27.57 -25.33
N VAL A 27 46.91 27.81 -25.75
CA VAL A 27 45.69 27.50 -24.94
C VAL A 27 45.45 26.00 -25.07
N LEU A 28 45.95 25.24 -24.13
CA LEU A 28 45.45 23.87 -23.91
C LEU A 28 43.96 23.98 -23.49
N PRO A 29 43.03 23.25 -24.11
CA PRO A 29 41.68 23.20 -23.62
C PRO A 29 41.72 22.53 -22.25
N PHE A 30 41.45 23.29 -21.20
CA PHE A 30 41.01 22.72 -19.94
C PHE A 30 39.69 22.01 -20.26
N ALA A 31 39.70 20.67 -20.27
CA ALA A 31 38.51 19.90 -20.15
C ALA A 31 37.88 20.26 -18.82
N VAL A 32 36.76 21.00 -18.83
CA VAL A 32 35.88 21.16 -17.68
C VAL A 32 35.44 19.74 -17.34
N PRO A 33 35.71 19.23 -16.13
CA PRO A 33 35.13 17.97 -15.74
C PRO A 33 33.61 18.18 -15.86
N GLY A 34 32.96 17.41 -16.76
CA GLY A 34 31.50 17.37 -16.78
C GLY A 34 31.04 17.11 -15.35
N ASP A 35 30.07 17.88 -14.89
CA ASP A 35 29.44 17.68 -13.62
C ASP A 35 29.12 16.18 -13.51
N ALA A 36 29.93 15.47 -12.74
CA ALA A 36 29.55 14.15 -12.27
C ALA A 36 28.32 14.42 -11.40
N HIS A 37 27.14 14.22 -11.97
CA HIS A 37 25.91 14.23 -11.21
C HIS A 37 26.15 13.26 -10.06
N ALA A 38 26.17 13.79 -8.84
CA ALA A 38 26.28 12.96 -7.66
C ALA A 38 25.17 11.90 -7.76
N ALA A 39 25.57 10.63 -7.83
CA ALA A 39 24.61 9.54 -7.89
C ALA A 39 23.71 9.68 -6.67
N THR A 40 22.40 9.76 -6.89
CA THR A 40 21.46 10.01 -5.81
C THR A 40 21.20 8.73 -5.04
N THR A 41 21.23 8.82 -3.72
CA THR A 41 20.90 7.70 -2.84
C THR A 41 19.50 7.21 -3.14
N PRO A 42 19.27 5.90 -3.29
CA PRO A 42 17.92 5.35 -3.43
C PRO A 42 17.04 5.73 -2.25
N GLU A 43 15.77 6.02 -2.54
CA GLU A 43 14.75 6.40 -1.57
C GLU A 43 13.42 5.68 -1.87
N ARG A 44 12.46 5.77 -0.96
CA ARG A 44 11.14 5.11 -1.08
C ARG A 44 11.29 3.61 -1.38
N VAL A 45 12.19 2.97 -0.66
CA VAL A 45 12.37 1.52 -0.75
C VAL A 45 11.17 0.85 -0.07
N LEU A 46 10.50 -0.02 -0.82
CA LEU A 46 9.29 -0.68 -0.35
C LEU A 46 9.35 -2.17 -0.71
N LEU A 47 9.04 -3.02 0.24
CA LEU A 47 8.80 -4.44 -0.01
C LEU A 47 7.33 -4.68 -0.33
N VAL A 48 7.08 -5.43 -1.38
CA VAL A 48 5.74 -5.89 -1.74
C VAL A 48 5.79 -7.40 -1.96
N PRO A 49 4.73 -8.14 -1.60
CA PRO A 49 4.74 -9.59 -1.72
C PRO A 49 4.78 -10.00 -3.20
N THR A 50 5.20 -11.23 -3.39
CA THR A 50 5.04 -11.98 -4.65
C THR A 50 3.91 -12.99 -4.47
N GLU A 51 3.57 -13.73 -5.51
CA GLU A 51 2.69 -14.88 -5.38
C GLU A 51 3.26 -15.95 -4.43
N SER A 52 4.60 -16.04 -4.32
CA SER A 52 5.31 -17.05 -3.52
C SER A 52 6.30 -16.40 -2.54
N PRO A 53 5.85 -15.73 -1.47
CA PRO A 53 6.71 -14.98 -0.54
C PRO A 53 7.64 -15.86 0.30
N ALA A 54 7.46 -17.17 0.30
CA ALA A 54 8.39 -18.12 0.92
C ALA A 54 9.73 -18.23 0.14
N THR A 55 9.71 -18.02 -1.17
CA THR A 55 10.88 -18.25 -2.04
C THR A 55 11.25 -17.07 -2.92
N SER A 56 10.49 -15.98 -2.84
CA SER A 56 10.75 -14.76 -3.61
C SER A 56 10.30 -13.50 -2.87
N GLN A 57 10.87 -12.36 -3.24
CA GLN A 57 10.55 -11.06 -2.67
C GLN A 57 10.70 -9.97 -3.74
N THR A 58 9.70 -9.12 -3.89
CA THR A 58 9.78 -7.94 -4.74
C THR A 58 10.15 -6.71 -3.92
N VAL A 59 11.05 -5.89 -4.46
CA VAL A 59 11.41 -4.59 -3.93
C VAL A 59 11.22 -3.53 -4.99
N THR A 60 10.59 -2.41 -4.62
CA THR A 60 10.48 -1.19 -5.43
C THR A 60 11.28 -0.06 -4.77
N TRP A 61 11.81 0.86 -5.57
CA TRP A 61 12.52 2.04 -5.07
C TRP A 61 12.59 3.13 -6.14
N ARG A 62 13.00 4.32 -5.76
CA ARG A 62 13.28 5.40 -6.73
C ARG A 62 14.62 6.07 -6.50
N THR A 63 15.08 6.80 -7.53
CA THR A 63 16.17 7.76 -7.45
C THR A 63 15.76 9.04 -8.17
N THR A 64 16.39 10.18 -7.84
CA THR A 64 16.12 11.45 -8.52
C THR A 64 16.81 11.56 -9.88
N THR A 65 17.79 10.71 -10.17
CA THR A 65 18.45 10.58 -11.48
C THR A 65 18.38 9.15 -11.97
N ALA A 66 18.26 8.96 -13.30
CA ALA A 66 18.25 7.61 -13.86
C ALA A 66 19.60 6.92 -13.66
N THR A 67 19.55 5.65 -13.23
CA THR A 67 20.72 4.80 -12.97
C THR A 67 20.54 3.42 -13.60
N ALA A 68 21.57 2.57 -13.55
CA ALA A 68 21.45 1.14 -13.86
C ALA A 68 21.03 0.39 -12.57
N PRO A 69 19.77 -0.01 -12.44
CA PRO A 69 19.25 -0.49 -11.16
C PRO A 69 19.82 -1.86 -10.79
N LYS A 70 20.22 -2.01 -9.53
CA LYS A 70 20.73 -3.27 -8.97
C LYS A 70 20.24 -3.49 -7.55
N VAL A 71 20.06 -4.77 -7.20
CA VAL A 71 19.85 -5.20 -5.82
C VAL A 71 20.97 -6.15 -5.43
N GLN A 72 21.56 -5.92 -4.28
CA GLN A 72 22.52 -6.84 -3.69
C GLN A 72 21.91 -7.44 -2.43
N PHE A 73 21.94 -8.77 -2.29
CA PHE A 73 21.39 -9.47 -1.13
C PHE A 73 22.23 -10.67 -0.72
N THR A 74 22.04 -11.10 0.52
CA THR A 74 22.67 -12.30 1.11
C THR A 74 21.84 -12.78 2.29
N ALA A 75 21.91 -14.06 2.64
CA ALA A 75 21.33 -14.54 3.90
C ALA A 75 21.96 -13.80 5.09
N ALA A 76 21.16 -13.43 6.10
CA ALA A 76 21.63 -12.72 7.27
C ALA A 76 22.64 -13.54 8.11
N SER A 77 22.55 -14.88 8.02
CA SER A 77 23.51 -15.82 8.62
C SER A 77 24.92 -15.76 8.00
N GLY A 78 25.07 -15.05 6.87
CA GLY A 78 26.33 -14.90 6.14
C GLY A 78 26.33 -15.67 4.82
N GLY A 79 27.41 -15.50 4.06
CA GLY A 79 27.59 -16.10 2.74
C GLY A 79 28.00 -15.09 1.68
N ALA A 80 28.16 -15.56 0.45
CA ALA A 80 28.46 -14.68 -0.68
C ALA A 80 27.22 -13.85 -1.03
N SER A 81 27.43 -12.55 -1.26
CA SER A 81 26.37 -11.67 -1.74
C SER A 81 26.07 -11.96 -3.21
N VAL A 82 24.79 -12.01 -3.54
CA VAL A 82 24.29 -12.07 -4.91
C VAL A 82 23.89 -10.66 -5.35
N THR A 83 24.18 -10.30 -6.58
CA THR A 83 23.72 -9.06 -7.18
C THR A 83 22.86 -9.37 -8.41
N VAL A 84 21.65 -8.82 -8.44
CA VAL A 84 20.71 -8.94 -9.56
C VAL A 84 20.43 -7.57 -10.17
N ASP A 85 20.12 -7.55 -11.44
CA ASP A 85 19.68 -6.35 -12.12
C ASP A 85 18.20 -6.07 -11.79
N GLY A 86 17.86 -4.80 -11.58
CA GLY A 86 16.49 -4.35 -11.53
C GLY A 86 16.01 -3.90 -12.91
N ALA A 87 14.71 -3.64 -13.00
CA ALA A 87 14.08 -3.03 -14.16
C ALA A 87 13.62 -1.61 -13.83
N ARG A 88 13.78 -0.69 -14.79
CA ARG A 88 13.12 0.62 -14.74
C ARG A 88 11.62 0.41 -15.00
N THR A 89 10.77 0.92 -14.13
CA THR A 89 9.31 0.76 -14.22
C THR A 89 8.61 2.04 -14.69
N GLY A 90 9.20 3.21 -14.45
CA GLY A 90 8.61 4.47 -14.89
C GLY A 90 9.23 5.69 -14.25
N THR A 91 8.51 6.81 -14.37
CA THR A 91 8.87 8.10 -13.75
C THR A 91 7.61 8.75 -13.19
N ALA A 92 7.71 9.31 -12.00
CA ALA A 92 6.69 10.15 -11.40
C ALA A 92 7.35 11.14 -10.43
N GLY A 93 6.75 12.31 -10.21
CA GLY A 93 7.22 13.31 -9.26
C GLY A 93 8.69 13.70 -9.40
N GLY A 94 9.23 13.70 -10.63
CA GLY A 94 10.63 14.00 -10.89
C GLY A 94 11.61 12.89 -10.54
N GLY A 95 11.16 11.72 -10.08
CA GLY A 95 11.97 10.54 -9.81
C GLY A 95 11.86 9.46 -10.89
N THR A 96 12.87 8.61 -10.96
CA THR A 96 12.87 7.36 -11.76
C THR A 96 12.70 6.19 -10.83
N TYR A 97 11.75 5.33 -11.15
CA TYR A 97 11.37 4.17 -10.33
C TYR A 97 11.88 2.87 -10.91
N TYR A 98 12.15 1.94 -10.02
CA TYR A 98 12.72 0.64 -10.33
C TYR A 98 12.06 -0.45 -9.50
N ARG A 99 12.15 -1.68 -10.03
CA ARG A 99 11.70 -2.89 -9.36
C ARG A 99 12.66 -4.03 -9.61
N ALA A 100 12.82 -4.90 -8.63
CA ALA A 100 13.47 -6.18 -8.79
C ALA A 100 12.74 -7.23 -7.96
N THR A 101 12.66 -8.46 -8.51
CA THR A 101 12.16 -9.61 -7.77
C THR A 101 13.34 -10.55 -7.49
N LEU A 102 13.61 -10.77 -6.22
CA LEU A 102 14.57 -11.75 -5.74
C LEU A 102 13.92 -13.12 -5.75
N THR A 103 14.55 -14.11 -6.36
CA THR A 103 14.03 -15.49 -6.50
C THR A 103 15.02 -16.50 -5.99
N GLY A 104 14.55 -17.74 -5.76
CA GLY A 104 15.39 -18.82 -5.25
C GLY A 104 15.81 -18.61 -3.79
N LEU A 105 15.00 -17.87 -3.05
CA LEU A 105 15.19 -17.69 -1.60
C LEU A 105 14.77 -18.95 -0.85
N SER A 106 15.33 -19.13 0.35
CA SER A 106 14.92 -20.21 1.25
C SER A 106 13.76 -19.73 2.13
N PRO A 107 12.74 -20.56 2.40
CA PRO A 107 11.66 -20.23 3.31
C PRO A 107 12.13 -19.92 4.74
N ALA A 108 11.36 -19.15 5.49
CA ALA A 108 11.57 -18.78 6.89
C ALA A 108 13.00 -18.28 7.19
N THR A 109 13.61 -17.56 6.24
CA THR A 109 15.03 -17.18 6.28
C THR A 109 15.17 -15.66 6.28
N ASP A 110 16.03 -15.15 7.14
CA ASP A 110 16.36 -13.74 7.20
C ASP A 110 17.40 -13.39 6.13
N TYR A 111 17.13 -12.36 5.36
CA TYR A 111 18.00 -11.81 4.33
C TYR A 111 18.35 -10.36 4.63
N ARG A 112 19.56 -9.97 4.24
CA ARG A 112 19.95 -8.56 4.16
C ARG A 112 20.06 -8.17 2.70
N TYR A 113 19.58 -6.99 2.37
CA TYR A 113 19.65 -6.47 1.01
C TYR A 113 19.87 -4.96 0.98
N ARG A 114 20.29 -4.45 -0.16
CA ARG A 114 20.36 -3.02 -0.47
C ARG A 114 20.09 -2.81 -1.96
N VAL A 115 19.57 -1.64 -2.29
CA VAL A 115 19.27 -1.25 -3.66
C VAL A 115 20.21 -0.12 -4.11
N GLY A 116 20.48 -0.02 -5.41
CA GLY A 116 21.38 1.00 -5.94
C GLY A 116 21.71 0.81 -7.42
N ASP A 117 22.92 1.20 -7.81
CA ASP A 117 23.41 1.11 -9.21
C ASP A 117 24.75 0.35 -9.33
N GLY A 118 25.22 -0.24 -8.25
CA GLY A 118 26.53 -0.89 -8.18
C GLY A 118 27.64 0.02 -7.66
N THR A 119 27.43 1.32 -7.65
CA THR A 119 28.38 2.34 -7.13
C THR A 119 27.77 3.03 -5.92
N THR A 120 26.57 3.56 -6.03
CA THR A 120 25.81 4.20 -4.97
C THR A 120 24.72 3.22 -4.49
N TRP A 121 24.67 3.00 -3.18
CA TRP A 121 23.78 2.05 -2.56
C TRP A 121 22.97 2.71 -1.44
N SER A 122 21.77 2.19 -1.20
CA SER A 122 21.04 2.46 0.05
C SER A 122 21.79 1.92 1.27
N ALA A 123 21.27 2.18 2.47
CA ALA A 123 21.60 1.38 3.63
C ALA A 123 21.28 -0.10 3.39
N TRP A 124 21.80 -0.98 4.24
CA TRP A 124 21.39 -2.37 4.28
C TRP A 124 20.08 -2.47 5.07
N PHE A 125 19.09 -3.10 4.47
CA PHE A 125 17.83 -3.48 5.10
C PHE A 125 17.79 -4.98 5.34
N THR A 126 16.83 -5.42 6.14
CA THR A 126 16.58 -6.85 6.41
C THR A 126 15.13 -7.17 6.09
N PHE A 127 14.88 -8.39 5.65
CA PHE A 127 13.54 -8.96 5.56
C PHE A 127 13.61 -10.46 5.86
N ARG A 128 12.46 -11.03 6.23
CA ARG A 128 12.32 -12.46 6.40
C ARG A 128 11.37 -13.00 5.34
N THR A 129 11.75 -14.07 4.67
CA THR A 129 10.83 -14.83 3.80
C THR A 129 9.76 -15.53 4.61
N ALA A 130 8.57 -15.67 4.06
CA ALA A 130 7.51 -16.47 4.66
C ALA A 130 7.97 -17.92 4.92
N ALA A 131 7.35 -18.61 5.86
CA ALA A 131 7.47 -20.04 5.98
C ALA A 131 6.79 -20.75 4.78
N ASP A 132 7.22 -21.97 4.48
CA ASP A 132 6.60 -22.81 3.46
C ASP A 132 5.44 -23.60 4.11
N GLY A 133 4.31 -22.92 4.30
CA GLY A 133 3.10 -23.44 4.96
C GLY A 133 2.70 -22.66 6.22
N PRO A 134 1.64 -23.08 6.92
CA PRO A 134 1.12 -22.38 8.09
C PRO A 134 2.16 -22.21 9.20
N ALA A 135 2.29 -20.99 9.70
CA ALA A 135 3.17 -20.64 10.82
C ALA A 135 2.68 -19.36 11.48
N PRO A 136 2.87 -19.17 12.79
CA PRO A 136 2.43 -17.97 13.50
C PRO A 136 3.06 -16.70 12.96
N PHE A 137 2.28 -15.65 12.84
CA PHE A 137 2.73 -14.30 12.51
C PHE A 137 1.68 -13.26 12.88
N SER A 138 2.06 -11.99 12.89
CA SER A 138 1.14 -10.86 13.01
C SER A 138 1.23 -9.95 11.79
N PHE A 139 0.15 -9.19 11.57
CA PHE A 139 0.12 -8.15 10.55
C PHE A 139 -0.64 -6.91 11.03
N LEU A 140 -0.29 -5.78 10.44
CA LEU A 140 -1.00 -4.52 10.63
C LEU A 140 -2.08 -4.35 9.57
N TYR A 141 -3.20 -3.69 9.94
CA TYR A 141 -4.18 -3.20 9.00
C TYR A 141 -4.41 -1.70 9.22
N LEU A 142 -4.33 -0.93 8.11
CA LEU A 142 -4.48 0.52 8.09
C LEU A 142 -5.46 0.91 6.97
N GLY A 143 -6.48 1.69 7.28
CA GLY A 143 -7.42 2.26 6.32
C GLY A 143 -7.27 3.78 6.25
N ASP A 144 -7.52 4.38 5.08
CA ASP A 144 -7.68 5.84 4.89
C ASP A 144 -6.64 6.69 5.64
N ILE A 145 -5.36 6.54 5.29
CA ILE A 145 -4.26 7.35 5.86
C ILE A 145 -4.32 8.81 5.38
N GLN A 146 -5.01 9.06 4.28
CA GLN A 146 -5.14 10.35 3.59
C GLN A 146 -5.50 11.52 4.51
N ASN A 147 -5.31 12.73 4.02
CA ASN A 147 -5.55 14.03 4.65
C ASN A 147 -4.60 14.32 5.84
N ASP A 148 -3.94 15.46 5.78
CA ASP A 148 -3.02 15.94 6.82
C ASP A 148 -2.09 14.81 7.34
N ILE A 149 -1.47 14.07 6.40
CA ILE A 149 -0.69 12.87 6.72
C ILE A 149 0.37 13.18 7.77
N THR A 150 1.13 14.26 7.58
CA THR A 150 2.28 14.58 8.45
C THR A 150 1.87 14.88 9.90
N ALA A 151 0.79 15.64 10.12
CA ALA A 151 0.40 16.05 11.47
C ALA A 151 -0.73 15.16 12.05
N GLY A 152 -1.61 14.64 11.21
CA GLY A 152 -2.79 13.89 11.62
C GLY A 152 -2.61 12.37 11.60
N ALA A 153 -2.23 11.77 10.46
CA ALA A 153 -2.15 10.32 10.33
C ALA A 153 -0.81 9.74 10.83
N ALA A 154 0.32 10.41 10.59
CA ALA A 154 1.64 9.87 10.91
C ALA A 154 1.85 9.52 12.40
N PRO A 155 1.29 10.22 13.38
CA PRO A 155 1.35 9.76 14.78
C PRO A 155 0.73 8.38 14.99
N VAL A 156 -0.42 8.10 14.38
CA VAL A 156 -1.13 6.81 14.48
C VAL A 156 -0.37 5.71 13.74
N VAL A 157 0.07 5.99 12.51
CA VAL A 157 0.88 5.06 11.71
C VAL A 157 2.16 4.66 12.45
N ARG A 158 2.87 5.61 13.05
CA ARG A 158 4.09 5.32 13.84
C ARG A 158 3.79 4.56 15.12
N ALA A 159 2.66 4.83 15.78
CA ALA A 159 2.23 4.06 16.94
C ALA A 159 1.94 2.59 16.55
N ALA A 160 1.29 2.35 15.41
CA ALA A 160 1.05 1.02 14.87
C ALA A 160 2.35 0.23 14.67
N TYR A 161 3.33 0.81 13.96
CA TYR A 161 4.61 0.14 13.73
C TYR A 161 5.48 0.00 15.00
N ALA A 162 5.30 0.86 15.99
CA ALA A 162 6.00 0.73 17.27
C ALA A 162 5.39 -0.38 18.15
N ASP A 163 4.06 -0.54 18.10
CA ASP A 163 3.33 -1.54 18.89
C ASP A 163 3.48 -2.95 18.29
N ALA A 164 3.51 -3.07 16.96
CA ALA A 164 3.70 -4.32 16.23
C ALA A 164 5.01 -4.32 15.42
N SER A 165 6.12 -4.11 16.09
CA SER A 165 7.45 -3.98 15.46
C SER A 165 7.97 -5.28 14.84
N ASP A 166 7.36 -6.41 15.15
CA ASP A 166 7.64 -7.75 14.62
C ASP A 166 6.58 -8.24 13.62
N ALA A 167 5.62 -7.38 13.25
CA ALA A 167 4.65 -7.70 12.22
C ALA A 167 5.34 -8.06 10.90
N ALA A 168 4.85 -9.10 10.24
CA ALA A 168 5.43 -9.59 9.00
C ALA A 168 5.03 -8.75 7.79
N LEU A 169 3.84 -8.14 7.84
CA LEU A 169 3.30 -7.34 6.75
C LEU A 169 2.28 -6.30 7.22
N THR A 170 1.97 -5.36 6.34
CA THR A 170 0.91 -4.37 6.53
C THR A 170 -0.11 -4.49 5.39
N VAL A 171 -1.40 -4.53 5.73
CA VAL A 171 -2.52 -4.43 4.78
C VAL A 171 -3.02 -2.99 4.77
N HIS A 172 -3.15 -2.40 3.57
CA HIS A 172 -3.68 -1.05 3.36
C HIS A 172 -4.99 -1.13 2.57
N ALA A 173 -6.08 -0.66 3.14
CA ALA A 173 -7.41 -0.70 2.54
C ALA A 173 -7.75 0.57 1.72
N GLY A 174 -6.77 1.11 1.00
CA GLY A 174 -6.95 2.24 0.09
C GLY A 174 -6.89 3.62 0.73
N ASP A 175 -6.98 4.64 -0.11
CA ASP A 175 -6.88 6.06 0.26
C ASP A 175 -5.62 6.36 1.09
N LEU A 176 -4.46 5.90 0.59
CA LEU A 176 -3.16 6.10 1.24
C LEU A 176 -2.76 7.58 1.25
N VAL A 177 -3.16 8.29 0.19
CA VAL A 177 -2.92 9.73 -0.01
C VAL A 177 -4.21 10.40 -0.50
N ASN A 178 -4.36 11.71 -0.28
CA ASN A 178 -5.58 12.43 -0.71
C ASN A 178 -5.61 12.75 -2.22
N ASN A 179 -4.46 12.78 -2.86
CA ASN A 179 -4.32 12.96 -4.31
C ASN A 179 -3.07 12.19 -4.78
N ALA A 180 -3.30 11.06 -5.40
CA ALA A 180 -2.23 10.14 -5.79
C ALA A 180 -1.32 10.67 -6.91
N ASP A 181 -1.69 11.74 -7.63
CA ASP A 181 -0.80 12.43 -8.57
C ASP A 181 0.13 13.45 -7.89
N ASN A 182 -0.05 13.67 -6.58
CA ASN A 182 0.79 14.58 -5.80
C ASN A 182 1.96 13.84 -5.15
N ASP A 183 3.15 13.93 -5.74
CA ASP A 183 4.37 13.29 -5.23
C ASP A 183 4.75 13.74 -3.80
N GLY A 184 4.37 14.95 -3.40
CA GLY A 184 4.60 15.44 -2.04
C GLY A 184 3.81 14.63 -1.01
N GLN A 185 2.58 14.24 -1.30
CA GLN A 185 1.77 13.41 -0.40
C GLN A 185 2.31 11.98 -0.30
N TRP A 186 2.84 11.42 -1.39
CA TRP A 186 3.60 10.16 -1.33
C TRP A 186 4.84 10.29 -0.46
N ALA A 187 5.57 11.42 -0.53
CA ALA A 187 6.69 11.66 0.38
C ALA A 187 6.25 11.70 1.86
N GLU A 188 5.11 12.30 2.16
CA GLU A 188 4.53 12.31 3.51
C GLU A 188 4.12 10.89 3.96
N TRP A 189 3.51 10.11 3.08
CA TRP A 189 3.15 8.71 3.35
C TRP A 189 4.39 7.87 3.66
N PHE A 190 5.44 7.92 2.83
CA PHE A 190 6.70 7.22 3.09
C PHE A 190 7.38 7.69 4.39
N ALA A 191 7.26 8.96 4.74
CA ALA A 191 7.78 9.49 6.00
C ALA A 191 6.95 9.04 7.22
N ALA A 192 5.64 8.82 7.06
CA ALA A 192 4.78 8.28 8.10
C ALA A 192 5.08 6.80 8.36
N VAL A 193 5.17 5.97 7.32
CA VAL A 193 5.55 4.55 7.39
C VAL A 193 6.97 4.40 7.95
N GLY A 194 7.90 5.25 7.50
CA GLY A 194 9.32 5.17 7.85
C GLY A 194 10.10 4.23 6.94
N THR A 195 11.35 4.60 6.67
CA THR A 195 12.21 3.88 5.71
C THR A 195 12.43 2.42 6.09
N ASP A 196 12.66 2.15 7.37
CA ASP A 196 12.95 0.78 7.84
C ASP A 196 11.72 -0.12 7.73
N ASN A 197 10.53 0.37 8.08
CA ASN A 197 9.28 -0.40 7.96
C ASN A 197 8.95 -0.68 6.49
N GLY A 198 9.02 0.35 5.62
CA GLY A 198 8.79 0.18 4.18
C GLY A 198 9.76 -0.82 3.54
N ALA A 199 11.02 -0.83 3.98
CA ALA A 199 12.07 -1.67 3.42
C ALA A 199 12.20 -3.06 4.10
N SER A 200 11.48 -3.34 5.19
CA SER A 200 11.64 -4.60 5.95
C SER A 200 10.36 -5.41 6.10
N MET A 201 9.19 -4.80 5.94
CA MET A 201 7.88 -5.46 5.97
C MET A 201 7.26 -5.50 4.57
N ASN A 202 6.48 -6.52 4.28
CA ASN A 202 5.68 -6.55 3.08
C ASN A 202 4.46 -5.62 3.19
N HIS A 203 4.12 -4.95 2.10
CA HIS A 203 2.94 -4.09 2.02
C HIS A 203 1.97 -4.66 0.98
N ILE A 204 0.80 -5.12 1.44
CA ILE A 204 -0.35 -5.49 0.63
C ILE A 204 -1.26 -4.26 0.56
N ALA A 205 -1.60 -3.79 -0.62
CA ALA A 205 -2.43 -2.60 -0.77
C ALA A 205 -3.49 -2.78 -1.85
N THR A 206 -4.70 -2.32 -1.55
CA THR A 206 -5.75 -2.08 -2.53
C THR A 206 -5.87 -0.58 -2.78
N PRO A 207 -6.15 -0.10 -4.00
CA PRO A 207 -6.37 1.33 -4.23
C PRO A 207 -7.71 1.78 -3.66
N GLY A 208 -7.75 3.01 -3.12
CA GLY A 208 -8.98 3.73 -2.84
C GLY A 208 -9.37 4.67 -3.97
N ASN A 209 -10.47 5.38 -3.81
CA ASN A 209 -10.93 6.32 -4.84
C ASN A 209 -10.02 7.55 -4.98
N HIS A 210 -9.22 7.87 -3.97
CA HIS A 210 -8.23 8.96 -4.02
C HIS A 210 -6.93 8.55 -4.76
N GLU A 211 -6.72 7.26 -5.04
CA GLU A 211 -5.69 6.79 -5.95
C GLU A 211 -6.08 6.96 -7.42
N TYR A 212 -7.30 7.39 -7.71
CA TYR A 212 -7.79 7.68 -9.06
C TYR A 212 -7.93 9.18 -9.35
N SER A 213 -7.68 9.56 -10.61
CA SER A 213 -8.00 10.86 -11.18
C SER A 213 -9.06 10.66 -12.28
N GLY A 214 -10.31 10.83 -11.95
CA GLY A 214 -11.43 10.42 -12.81
C GLY A 214 -11.47 8.90 -12.98
N TRP A 215 -11.32 8.42 -14.21
CA TRP A 215 -11.31 6.98 -14.54
C TRP A 215 -9.90 6.39 -14.65
N SER A 216 -8.87 7.14 -14.30
CA SER A 216 -7.49 6.69 -14.45
C SER A 216 -6.86 6.49 -13.08
N LEU A 217 -6.34 5.30 -12.85
CA LEU A 217 -5.45 5.02 -11.74
C LEU A 217 -4.19 5.87 -11.87
N SER A 218 -3.75 6.49 -10.78
CA SER A 218 -2.54 7.31 -10.79
C SER A 218 -1.32 6.51 -11.25
N GLY A 219 -0.50 7.13 -12.10
CA GLY A 219 0.76 6.55 -12.54
C GLY A 219 1.76 6.29 -11.41
N HIS A 220 1.54 6.80 -10.19
CA HIS A 220 2.35 6.45 -9.02
C HIS A 220 2.03 5.05 -8.49
N TRP A 221 0.77 4.58 -8.61
CA TRP A 221 0.34 3.32 -8.02
C TRP A 221 1.19 2.12 -8.46
N PRO A 222 1.29 1.77 -9.77
CA PRO A 222 2.05 0.60 -10.22
C PRO A 222 3.56 0.71 -9.96
N LEU A 223 4.05 1.93 -9.66
CA LEU A 223 5.46 2.17 -9.30
C LEU A 223 5.76 1.76 -7.86
N HIS A 224 4.76 1.79 -6.99
CA HIS A 224 4.85 1.40 -5.59
C HIS A 224 4.26 0.00 -5.35
N PHE A 225 3.07 -0.27 -5.90
CA PHE A 225 2.27 -1.48 -5.67
C PHE A 225 1.97 -2.20 -6.98
N PRO A 226 2.91 -2.99 -7.51
CA PRO A 226 2.73 -3.66 -8.81
C PRO A 226 1.79 -4.87 -8.78
N GLY A 227 1.28 -5.28 -7.61
CA GLY A 227 0.57 -6.54 -7.42
C GLY A 227 1.45 -7.77 -7.65
N THR A 228 0.84 -8.95 -7.69
CA THR A 228 1.51 -10.22 -7.89
C THR A 228 1.41 -10.75 -9.32
N GLY A 229 0.50 -10.19 -10.13
CA GLY A 229 0.28 -10.55 -11.53
C GLY A 229 -0.59 -11.81 -11.73
N ASN A 230 -1.39 -12.17 -10.72
CA ASN A 230 -2.32 -13.30 -10.74
C ASN A 230 -3.79 -12.86 -10.58
N GLY A 231 -4.08 -11.62 -10.94
CA GLY A 231 -5.42 -11.02 -10.93
C GLY A 231 -6.34 -11.55 -12.05
N PRO A 232 -7.53 -10.95 -12.19
CA PRO A 232 -8.42 -11.19 -13.33
C PRO A 232 -7.71 -10.92 -14.67
N ASP A 233 -8.20 -11.52 -15.76
CA ASP A 233 -7.72 -11.27 -17.12
C ASP A 233 -8.36 -9.97 -17.68
N ASP A 234 -8.06 -8.86 -17.00
CA ASP A 234 -8.49 -7.51 -17.34
C ASP A 234 -7.36 -6.52 -17.05
N ASP A 235 -6.83 -5.88 -18.10
CA ASP A 235 -5.70 -4.93 -18.02
C ASP A 235 -5.99 -3.74 -17.08
N ASP A 236 -7.27 -3.34 -16.92
CA ASP A 236 -7.68 -2.22 -16.05
C ASP A 236 -7.64 -2.60 -14.54
N LEU A 237 -7.57 -3.90 -14.25
CA LEU A 237 -7.44 -4.46 -12.89
C LEU A 237 -6.00 -4.84 -12.54
N ASP A 238 -5.07 -4.73 -13.48
CA ASP A 238 -3.66 -5.07 -13.27
C ASP A 238 -3.05 -4.36 -12.06
N GLY A 239 -2.43 -5.15 -11.17
CA GLY A 239 -1.78 -4.63 -9.96
C GLY A 239 -2.71 -4.07 -8.89
N THR A 240 -4.04 -4.21 -9.06
CA THR A 240 -5.05 -3.74 -8.09
C THR A 240 -5.90 -4.87 -7.54
N ALA A 241 -6.25 -5.87 -8.36
CA ALA A 241 -6.86 -7.11 -7.96
C ALA A 241 -5.83 -8.25 -8.05
N TYR A 242 -5.53 -8.92 -6.95
CA TYR A 242 -4.51 -9.98 -6.86
C TYR A 242 -4.61 -10.74 -5.54
N TYR A 243 -3.90 -11.87 -5.42
CA TYR A 243 -3.73 -12.56 -4.14
C TYR A 243 -2.26 -12.90 -3.85
N THR A 244 -1.98 -13.19 -2.59
CA THR A 244 -0.71 -13.75 -2.12
C THR A 244 -0.97 -14.70 -0.96
N ASP A 245 -0.24 -15.82 -0.93
CA ASP A 245 -0.31 -16.79 0.16
C ASP A 245 0.85 -16.57 1.14
N TYR A 246 0.53 -16.22 2.38
CA TYR A 246 1.54 -15.95 3.41
C TYR A 246 1.28 -16.78 4.66
N GLN A 247 2.13 -17.78 4.92
CA GLN A 247 2.14 -18.60 6.14
C GLN A 247 0.77 -19.19 6.54
N GLY A 248 -0.01 -19.67 5.56
CA GLY A 248 -1.32 -20.27 5.80
C GLY A 248 -2.49 -19.30 5.74
N VAL A 249 -2.26 -18.07 5.29
CA VAL A 249 -3.29 -17.08 5.01
C VAL A 249 -3.26 -16.71 3.54
N ARG A 250 -4.41 -16.79 2.85
CA ARG A 250 -4.60 -16.15 1.54
C ARG A 250 -5.08 -14.73 1.74
N PHE A 251 -4.24 -13.76 1.37
CA PHE A 251 -4.61 -12.35 1.29
C PHE A 251 -5.06 -12.03 -0.14
N ILE A 252 -6.28 -11.53 -0.28
CA ILE A 252 -6.89 -11.17 -1.56
C ILE A 252 -7.14 -9.66 -1.57
N SER A 253 -6.60 -8.95 -2.55
CA SER A 253 -6.93 -7.56 -2.85
C SER A 253 -7.97 -7.52 -3.96
N LEU A 254 -9.04 -6.76 -3.78
CA LEU A 254 -10.04 -6.43 -4.81
C LEU A 254 -10.06 -4.93 -5.03
N ASN A 255 -10.46 -4.51 -6.22
CA ASN A 255 -10.60 -3.10 -6.56
C ASN A 255 -12.07 -2.70 -6.58
N SER A 256 -12.57 -2.21 -5.48
CA SER A 256 -13.97 -1.81 -5.31
C SER A 256 -14.28 -0.41 -5.86
N ASN A 257 -13.36 0.24 -6.60
CA ASN A 257 -13.55 1.60 -7.11
C ASN A 257 -14.45 1.63 -8.38
N TYR A 258 -15.59 0.98 -8.33
CA TYR A 258 -16.55 0.86 -9.45
C TYR A 258 -16.98 2.22 -10.01
N THR A 259 -16.99 3.29 -9.22
CA THR A 259 -17.28 4.65 -9.71
C THR A 259 -16.16 5.25 -10.55
N ASN A 260 -14.99 4.65 -10.52
CA ASN A 260 -13.80 5.00 -11.30
C ASN A 260 -13.52 3.98 -12.42
N ALA A 261 -14.39 2.98 -12.60
CA ALA A 261 -14.28 2.00 -13.68
C ALA A 261 -14.18 2.69 -15.05
N PRO A 262 -13.27 2.28 -15.93
CA PRO A 262 -13.10 2.87 -17.25
C PRO A 262 -14.41 2.87 -18.03
N TRP A 263 -14.71 3.99 -18.70
CA TRP A 263 -15.90 4.15 -19.53
C TRP A 263 -17.24 3.90 -18.82
N LEU A 264 -17.26 3.93 -17.47
CA LEU A 264 -18.43 3.60 -16.65
C LEU A 264 -18.92 2.15 -16.83
N ASP A 265 -18.05 1.25 -17.18
CA ASP A 265 -18.35 -0.17 -17.31
C ASP A 265 -18.30 -0.89 -15.94
N ILE A 266 -19.24 -0.49 -15.08
CA ILE A 266 -19.33 -0.97 -13.69
C ILE A 266 -19.63 -2.48 -13.65
N VAL A 267 -20.41 -2.97 -14.62
CA VAL A 267 -20.86 -4.37 -14.62
C VAL A 267 -19.67 -5.28 -14.87
N ASP A 268 -18.95 -5.11 -15.97
CA ASP A 268 -17.79 -5.93 -16.31
C ASP A 268 -16.70 -5.81 -15.21
N TRP A 269 -16.44 -4.58 -14.74
CA TRP A 269 -15.50 -4.35 -13.63
C TRP A 269 -15.78 -5.17 -12.38
N MET A 270 -17.05 -5.28 -11.98
CA MET A 270 -17.44 -6.00 -10.77
C MET A 270 -17.59 -7.51 -11.03
N GLU A 271 -18.12 -7.91 -12.20
CA GLU A 271 -18.34 -9.32 -12.56
C GLU A 271 -17.02 -10.05 -12.81
N ASP A 272 -16.06 -9.45 -13.50
CA ASP A 272 -14.75 -10.06 -13.76
C ASP A 272 -14.01 -10.36 -12.44
N GLN A 273 -14.07 -9.44 -11.50
CA GLN A 273 -13.52 -9.67 -10.17
C GLN A 273 -14.30 -10.71 -9.38
N GLN A 274 -15.64 -10.76 -9.49
CA GLN A 274 -16.47 -11.77 -8.83
C GLN A 274 -16.11 -13.18 -9.30
N VAL A 275 -16.08 -13.39 -10.62
CA VAL A 275 -15.75 -14.70 -11.23
C VAL A 275 -14.34 -15.14 -10.84
N TRP A 276 -13.38 -14.20 -10.86
CA TRP A 276 -12.02 -14.48 -10.43
C TRP A 276 -11.94 -14.80 -8.94
N LEU A 277 -12.65 -14.06 -8.08
CA LEU A 277 -12.70 -14.26 -6.63
C LEU A 277 -13.25 -15.64 -6.28
N GLU A 278 -14.35 -16.07 -6.92
CA GLU A 278 -14.91 -17.41 -6.74
C GLU A 278 -13.88 -18.51 -7.04
N GLY A 279 -13.15 -18.36 -8.15
CA GLY A 279 -12.07 -19.30 -8.51
C GLY A 279 -10.93 -19.30 -7.49
N VAL A 280 -10.49 -18.13 -7.07
CA VAL A 280 -9.40 -17.99 -6.08
C VAL A 280 -9.79 -18.55 -4.71
N LEU A 281 -11.05 -18.39 -4.30
CA LEU A 281 -11.55 -18.93 -3.03
C LEU A 281 -11.75 -20.44 -3.11
N ALA A 282 -12.27 -20.95 -4.23
CA ALA A 282 -12.47 -22.40 -4.44
C ALA A 282 -11.15 -23.18 -4.43
N ASP A 283 -10.07 -22.59 -4.95
CA ASP A 283 -8.75 -23.20 -5.04
C ASP A 283 -7.82 -22.82 -3.87
N ASN A 284 -8.35 -22.25 -2.77
CA ASN A 284 -7.54 -21.83 -1.63
C ASN A 284 -7.07 -23.00 -0.77
N PRO A 285 -5.76 -23.31 -0.73
CA PRO A 285 -5.22 -24.38 0.11
C PRO A 285 -4.99 -23.94 1.58
N ASN A 286 -5.14 -22.65 1.88
CA ASN A 286 -4.80 -22.12 3.18
C ASN A 286 -5.98 -22.20 4.16
N PRO A 287 -5.72 -22.42 5.46
CA PRO A 287 -6.77 -22.46 6.48
C PRO A 287 -7.44 -21.08 6.71
N TRP A 288 -6.77 -19.98 6.34
CA TRP A 288 -7.25 -18.63 6.58
C TRP A 288 -7.41 -17.83 5.28
N THR A 289 -8.42 -16.96 5.26
CA THR A 289 -8.69 -16.05 4.14
C THR A 289 -8.96 -14.64 4.64
N VAL A 290 -8.17 -13.69 4.17
CA VAL A 290 -8.34 -12.26 4.41
C VAL A 290 -8.56 -11.56 3.08
N VAL A 291 -9.68 -10.86 2.94
CA VAL A 291 -9.99 -10.06 1.74
C VAL A 291 -9.93 -8.58 2.09
N THR A 292 -9.31 -7.78 1.23
CA THR A 292 -9.23 -6.33 1.42
C THR A 292 -9.68 -5.59 0.16
N PHE A 293 -10.45 -4.54 0.35
CA PHE A 293 -10.87 -3.60 -0.67
C PHE A 293 -11.34 -2.29 -0.03
N HIS A 294 -11.47 -1.23 -0.81
CA HIS A 294 -11.67 0.10 -0.26
C HIS A 294 -13.13 0.42 0.10
N GLN A 295 -14.05 0.49 -0.89
CA GLN A 295 -15.47 0.78 -0.62
C GLN A 295 -16.12 -0.42 0.07
N PRO A 296 -16.78 -0.21 1.24
CA PRO A 296 -17.22 -1.32 2.07
C PRO A 296 -18.49 -2.01 1.57
N VAL A 297 -18.64 -3.29 1.92
CA VAL A 297 -19.89 -4.07 1.75
C VAL A 297 -21.03 -3.42 2.52
N PHE A 298 -20.76 -2.96 3.74
CA PHE A 298 -21.72 -2.24 4.58
C PHE A 298 -21.15 -0.86 4.92
N ALA A 299 -21.76 0.18 4.34
CA ALA A 299 -21.32 1.53 4.62
C ALA A 299 -21.55 1.92 6.08
N ASN A 300 -20.52 2.47 6.70
CA ASN A 300 -20.48 2.82 8.13
C ASN A 300 -20.77 4.30 8.40
N SER A 301 -21.00 5.12 7.37
CA SER A 301 -21.17 6.56 7.49
C SER A 301 -22.48 7.07 6.88
N GLU A 302 -23.03 8.14 7.45
CA GLU A 302 -24.27 8.76 6.96
C GLU A 302 -24.19 9.14 5.47
N GLY A 303 -25.28 8.87 4.74
CA GLY A 303 -25.42 9.21 3.32
C GLY A 303 -24.65 8.30 2.37
N ARG A 304 -23.99 7.25 2.85
CA ARG A 304 -23.27 6.26 2.05
C ARG A 304 -24.02 4.94 1.95
N SER A 305 -23.65 4.12 0.97
CA SER A 305 -24.25 2.80 0.74
C SER A 305 -23.23 1.86 0.10
N GLY A 306 -23.10 0.66 0.64
CA GLY A 306 -22.34 -0.45 0.08
C GLY A 306 -23.12 -1.31 -0.91
N ALA A 307 -24.30 -0.90 -1.35
CA ALA A 307 -25.21 -1.75 -2.12
C ALA A 307 -24.58 -2.38 -3.38
N VAL A 308 -23.80 -1.63 -4.15
CA VAL A 308 -23.13 -2.17 -5.35
C VAL A 308 -22.14 -3.27 -4.98
N VAL A 309 -21.29 -3.04 -4.00
CA VAL A 309 -20.30 -4.04 -3.54
C VAL A 309 -21.00 -5.28 -2.97
N ARG A 310 -22.13 -5.09 -2.24
CA ARG A 310 -22.95 -6.20 -1.74
C ARG A 310 -23.54 -7.04 -2.85
N ASP A 311 -24.08 -6.39 -3.88
CA ASP A 311 -24.79 -7.08 -4.97
C ASP A 311 -23.86 -8.04 -5.74
N TYR A 312 -22.55 -7.79 -5.75
CA TYR A 312 -21.58 -8.64 -6.44
C TYR A 312 -20.81 -9.58 -5.51
N TRP A 313 -20.41 -9.13 -4.33
CA TRP A 313 -19.40 -9.89 -3.56
C TRP A 313 -19.90 -10.48 -2.25
N LEU A 314 -21.01 -9.99 -1.67
CA LEU A 314 -21.45 -10.46 -0.34
C LEU A 314 -21.72 -11.96 -0.34
N ASP A 315 -22.51 -12.45 -1.31
CA ASP A 315 -22.88 -13.87 -1.36
C ASP A 315 -21.65 -14.77 -1.53
N VAL A 316 -20.66 -14.33 -2.31
CA VAL A 316 -19.38 -15.05 -2.50
C VAL A 316 -18.57 -15.08 -1.20
N LEU A 317 -18.44 -13.95 -0.50
CA LEU A 317 -17.73 -13.87 0.77
C LEU A 317 -18.34 -14.75 1.85
N GLU A 318 -19.69 -14.83 1.91
CA GLU A 318 -20.43 -15.69 2.83
C GLU A 318 -20.37 -17.17 2.44
N GLU A 319 -20.55 -17.51 1.15
CA GLU A 319 -20.54 -18.89 0.64
C GLU A 319 -19.18 -19.59 0.90
N TYR A 320 -18.09 -18.86 0.72
CA TYR A 320 -16.75 -19.38 0.96
C TYR A 320 -16.26 -19.16 2.40
N ASP A 321 -17.12 -18.67 3.28
CA ASP A 321 -16.83 -18.45 4.69
C ASP A 321 -15.51 -17.71 4.95
N VAL A 322 -15.28 -16.61 4.19
CA VAL A 322 -14.11 -15.74 4.36
C VAL A 322 -13.97 -15.33 5.83
N ASP A 323 -12.77 -15.29 6.37
CA ASP A 323 -12.59 -15.03 7.79
C ASP A 323 -12.69 -13.56 8.15
N LEU A 324 -11.97 -12.71 7.38
CA LEU A 324 -11.83 -11.31 7.69
C LEU A 324 -11.88 -10.47 6.40
N VAL A 325 -12.76 -9.46 6.38
CA VAL A 325 -12.92 -8.51 5.28
C VAL A 325 -12.54 -7.12 5.77
N LEU A 326 -11.42 -6.61 5.28
CA LEU A 326 -10.78 -5.36 5.70
C LEU A 326 -11.05 -4.24 4.70
N GLN A 327 -11.69 -3.17 5.13
CA GLN A 327 -12.24 -2.12 4.27
C GLN A 327 -11.91 -0.72 4.79
N GLY A 328 -12.03 0.30 3.93
CA GLY A 328 -11.81 1.71 4.25
C GLY A 328 -13.00 2.58 3.86
N HIS A 329 -12.69 3.74 3.24
CA HIS A 329 -13.63 4.66 2.60
C HIS A 329 -14.52 5.46 3.55
N ASP A 330 -15.10 4.82 4.54
CA ASP A 330 -15.95 5.46 5.52
C ASP A 330 -15.10 5.86 6.72
N HIS A 331 -14.78 7.13 6.82
CA HIS A 331 -13.88 7.68 7.83
C HIS A 331 -14.46 7.58 9.25
N SER A 332 -14.75 6.37 9.67
CA SER A 332 -15.22 5.94 11.00
C SER A 332 -14.89 4.48 11.18
N TYR A 333 -14.77 4.02 12.41
CA TYR A 333 -14.56 2.61 12.69
C TYR A 333 -15.90 1.89 12.81
N GLY A 334 -16.02 0.72 12.18
CA GLY A 334 -17.18 -0.15 12.32
C GLY A 334 -16.81 -1.61 12.09
N ARG A 335 -17.36 -2.49 12.92
CA ARG A 335 -17.25 -3.94 12.79
C ARG A 335 -18.59 -4.60 12.96
N GLY A 336 -18.86 -5.65 12.18
CA GLY A 336 -20.10 -6.40 12.25
C GLY A 336 -20.10 -7.66 11.41
N ASN A 337 -21.25 -8.28 11.36
CA ASN A 337 -21.52 -9.54 10.67
C ASN A 337 -22.97 -9.57 10.15
N LEU A 338 -23.30 -10.53 9.29
CA LEU A 338 -24.70 -10.78 8.95
C LEU A 338 -25.50 -11.26 10.18
N VAL A 339 -26.74 -10.78 10.28
CA VAL A 339 -27.68 -11.25 11.32
C VAL A 339 -27.92 -12.77 11.24
N ALA A 340 -27.81 -13.35 10.03
CA ALA A 340 -27.91 -14.78 9.80
C ALA A 340 -26.79 -15.59 10.50
N ASN A 341 -25.67 -14.95 10.81
CA ASN A 341 -24.49 -15.57 11.43
C ASN A 341 -24.52 -15.53 12.98
N ARG A 342 -25.60 -15.04 13.59
CA ARG A 342 -25.77 -15.05 15.04
C ARG A 342 -25.86 -16.47 15.58
N THR A 343 -25.36 -16.63 16.81
CA THR A 343 -25.60 -17.84 17.63
C THR A 343 -26.56 -17.55 18.80
N ASP A 344 -26.82 -18.54 19.63
CA ASP A 344 -27.59 -18.36 20.86
C ASP A 344 -26.83 -17.53 21.92
N ASP A 345 -25.51 -17.45 21.80
CA ASP A 345 -24.66 -16.60 22.63
C ASP A 345 -24.47 -15.22 21.94
N PRO A 346 -24.88 -14.12 22.59
CA PRO A 346 -24.81 -12.80 21.99
C PRO A 346 -23.38 -12.32 21.70
N ASP A 347 -22.37 -12.86 22.39
CA ASP A 347 -20.96 -12.51 22.21
C ASP A 347 -20.28 -13.38 21.16
N VAL A 348 -21.01 -14.36 20.57
CA VAL A 348 -20.48 -15.31 19.59
C VAL A 348 -21.30 -15.28 18.31
N HIS A 349 -20.60 -15.24 17.19
CA HIS A 349 -21.20 -15.42 15.86
C HIS A 349 -20.34 -16.34 14.97
N THR A 350 -20.81 -16.64 13.78
CA THR A 350 -20.12 -17.40 12.74
C THR A 350 -19.95 -16.52 11.49
N GLY A 351 -19.47 -17.09 10.38
CA GLY A 351 -19.34 -16.39 9.11
C GLY A 351 -18.24 -15.34 9.08
N PRO A 352 -18.18 -14.53 8.03
CA PRO A 352 -17.20 -13.47 7.86
C PRO A 352 -17.35 -12.32 8.86
N VAL A 353 -16.20 -11.74 9.25
CA VAL A 353 -16.15 -10.48 10.02
C VAL A 353 -15.83 -9.33 9.04
N TYR A 354 -16.73 -8.37 8.96
CA TYR A 354 -16.55 -7.16 8.15
C TYR A 354 -16.06 -6.01 9.02
N VAL A 355 -14.95 -5.39 8.61
CA VAL A 355 -14.35 -4.25 9.32
C VAL A 355 -14.17 -3.08 8.37
N VAL A 356 -14.58 -1.91 8.81
CA VAL A 356 -14.28 -0.61 8.21
C VAL A 356 -13.40 0.17 9.17
N SER A 357 -12.26 0.67 8.73
CA SER A 357 -11.31 1.39 9.59
C SER A 357 -10.82 2.69 8.97
N VAL A 358 -10.42 3.62 9.85
CA VAL A 358 -9.81 4.89 9.48
C VAL A 358 -8.59 5.16 10.35
N THR A 359 -7.45 5.41 9.71
CA THR A 359 -6.17 5.76 10.36
C THR A 359 -5.90 7.26 10.27
N GLY A 360 -6.39 7.92 9.24
CA GLY A 360 -6.26 9.36 9.01
C GLY A 360 -7.19 10.21 9.87
N PRO A 361 -6.96 11.52 9.91
CA PRO A 361 -7.68 12.44 10.82
C PRO A 361 -9.06 12.90 10.31
N LYS A 362 -9.41 12.62 9.06
CA LYS A 362 -10.71 12.98 8.50
C LYS A 362 -11.78 12.03 9.04
N MET A 363 -12.87 12.58 9.60
CA MET A 363 -13.90 11.79 10.25
C MET A 363 -15.29 12.04 9.68
N TYR A 364 -16.11 10.97 9.66
CA TYR A 364 -17.52 11.03 9.32
C TYR A 364 -18.39 10.54 10.48
N THR A 365 -19.66 10.96 10.48
CA THR A 365 -20.63 10.49 11.48
C THR A 365 -21.01 9.04 11.17
N PRO A 366 -20.76 8.10 12.10
CA PRO A 366 -21.10 6.71 11.88
C PRO A 366 -22.61 6.46 11.97
N THR A 367 -23.09 5.45 11.23
CA THR A 367 -24.48 4.98 11.27
C THR A 367 -24.58 3.49 10.95
N ALA A 368 -25.47 2.79 11.65
CA ALA A 368 -25.77 1.39 11.37
C ALA A 368 -26.81 1.20 10.25
N SER A 369 -27.28 2.27 9.60
CA SER A 369 -28.44 2.20 8.70
C SER A 369 -28.21 1.36 7.45
N ASP A 370 -26.99 1.37 6.88
CA ASP A 370 -26.66 0.55 5.70
C ASP A 370 -26.41 -0.91 6.10
N TRP A 371 -25.80 -1.16 7.25
CA TRP A 371 -25.67 -2.50 7.83
C TRP A 371 -27.04 -3.16 7.96
N GLN A 372 -28.00 -2.49 8.61
CA GLN A 372 -29.35 -3.00 8.80
C GLN A 372 -30.10 -3.24 7.49
N ARG A 373 -29.94 -2.35 6.49
CA ARG A 373 -30.53 -2.56 5.15
C ARG A 373 -29.94 -3.77 4.46
N GLY A 374 -28.65 -4.04 4.65
CA GLY A 374 -27.96 -5.20 4.10
C GLY A 374 -28.14 -6.49 4.91
N GLY A 375 -29.01 -6.51 5.92
CA GLY A 375 -29.23 -7.71 6.75
C GLY A 375 -28.11 -8.01 7.75
N ALA A 376 -27.26 -7.02 8.03
CA ALA A 376 -26.15 -7.12 8.95
C ALA A 376 -26.40 -6.36 10.27
N GLU A 377 -25.60 -6.64 11.26
CA GLU A 377 -25.55 -5.91 12.52
C GLU A 377 -24.15 -5.34 12.76
N VAL A 378 -24.13 -4.23 13.47
CA VAL A 378 -22.89 -3.62 13.97
C VAL A 378 -22.60 -4.19 15.36
N ARG A 379 -21.39 -4.72 15.55
CA ARG A 379 -20.88 -5.19 16.84
C ARG A 379 -20.18 -4.07 17.60
N THR A 380 -19.32 -3.33 16.91
CA THR A 380 -18.62 -2.15 17.44
C THR A 380 -18.65 -1.02 16.43
N GLN A 381 -18.91 0.21 16.88
CA GLN A 381 -18.90 1.40 16.01
C GLN A 381 -18.35 2.60 16.79
N LEU A 382 -17.37 3.31 16.18
CA LEU A 382 -16.75 4.48 16.79
C LEU A 382 -16.70 5.61 15.76
N GLY A 383 -17.06 6.80 16.20
CA GLY A 383 -16.85 8.04 15.46
C GLY A 383 -15.72 8.86 16.08
N ASP A 384 -15.20 9.82 15.32
CA ASP A 384 -14.18 10.78 15.78
C ASP A 384 -12.96 10.10 16.45
N THR A 385 -12.58 8.92 15.94
CA THR A 385 -11.53 8.07 16.53
C THR A 385 -10.64 7.49 15.43
N GLN A 386 -9.37 7.88 15.40
CA GLN A 386 -8.34 7.27 14.55
C GLN A 386 -7.90 5.93 15.15
N THR A 387 -7.82 4.90 14.32
CA THR A 387 -7.44 3.56 14.76
C THR A 387 -6.37 2.94 13.86
N TYR A 388 -5.65 1.99 14.41
CA TYR A 388 -4.86 0.99 13.71
C TYR A 388 -5.19 -0.39 14.27
N GLN A 389 -4.94 -1.43 13.49
CA GLN A 389 -5.30 -2.77 13.89
C GLN A 389 -4.10 -3.70 13.84
N ILE A 390 -4.03 -4.58 14.84
CA ILE A 390 -3.06 -5.68 14.91
C ILE A 390 -3.86 -6.97 14.81
N VAL A 391 -3.45 -7.85 13.91
CA VAL A 391 -4.02 -9.18 13.73
C VAL A 391 -2.93 -10.21 13.91
N GLU A 392 -3.15 -11.16 14.78
CA GLU A 392 -2.24 -12.28 15.07
C GLU A 392 -2.89 -13.58 14.59
N VAL A 393 -2.12 -14.41 13.89
CA VAL A 393 -2.56 -15.73 13.41
C VAL A 393 -1.64 -16.77 14.03
N ASP A 394 -2.22 -17.72 14.79
CA ASP A 394 -1.48 -18.82 15.40
C ASP A 394 -2.30 -20.12 15.35
N GLY A 395 -1.95 -21.01 14.42
CA GLY A 395 -2.67 -22.25 14.21
C GLY A 395 -4.12 -22.03 13.80
N ASP A 396 -5.05 -22.50 14.63
CA ASP A 396 -6.49 -22.41 14.40
C ASP A 396 -7.13 -21.14 15.02
N GLU A 397 -6.32 -20.22 15.55
CA GLU A 397 -6.79 -18.98 16.18
C GLU A 397 -6.28 -17.74 15.42
N LEU A 398 -7.18 -16.77 15.22
CA LEU A 398 -6.88 -15.43 14.75
C LEU A 398 -7.40 -14.43 15.76
N THR A 399 -6.50 -13.66 16.36
CA THR A 399 -6.82 -12.57 17.30
C THR A 399 -6.75 -11.23 16.58
N TYR A 400 -7.77 -10.40 16.78
CA TYR A 400 -7.84 -9.05 16.22
C TYR A 400 -7.98 -8.01 17.34
N GLN A 401 -7.24 -6.92 17.24
CA GLN A 401 -7.34 -5.76 18.12
C GLN A 401 -7.34 -4.47 17.31
N ALA A 402 -8.31 -3.60 17.52
CA ALA A 402 -8.29 -2.21 17.08
C ALA A 402 -7.84 -1.32 18.24
N LYS A 403 -6.88 -0.44 17.97
CA LYS A 403 -6.26 0.43 18.97
C LYS A 403 -6.20 1.88 18.51
N THR A 404 -6.19 2.79 19.46
CA THR A 404 -5.87 4.20 19.27
C THR A 404 -4.37 4.47 19.40
N ALA A 405 -3.90 5.63 18.97
CA ALA A 405 -2.47 5.99 18.98
C ALA A 405 -1.78 5.91 20.35
N ASP A 406 -2.54 5.98 21.44
CA ASP A 406 -2.02 5.82 22.81
C ASP A 406 -1.99 4.34 23.28
N GLY A 407 -2.34 3.40 22.39
CA GLY A 407 -2.35 1.97 22.67
C GLY A 407 -3.64 1.45 23.35
N THR A 408 -4.64 2.31 23.52
CA THR A 408 -5.94 1.87 24.08
C THR A 408 -6.65 0.93 23.11
N VAL A 409 -6.98 -0.29 23.56
CA VAL A 409 -7.82 -1.22 22.79
C VAL A 409 -9.27 -0.73 22.82
N VAL A 410 -9.85 -0.54 21.65
CA VAL A 410 -11.21 -0.02 21.47
C VAL A 410 -12.17 -1.05 20.89
N ASP A 411 -11.64 -2.13 20.31
CA ASP A 411 -12.37 -3.30 19.85
C ASP A 411 -11.45 -4.51 19.79
N ALA A 412 -11.94 -5.70 20.13
CA ALA A 412 -11.17 -6.93 20.04
C ALA A 412 -12.09 -8.15 19.87
N PHE A 413 -11.62 -9.14 19.13
CA PHE A 413 -12.28 -10.44 18.97
C PHE A 413 -11.28 -11.53 18.62
N VAL A 414 -11.73 -12.77 18.74
CA VAL A 414 -11.00 -13.98 18.32
C VAL A 414 -11.84 -14.76 17.33
N ILE A 415 -11.24 -15.23 16.26
CA ILE A 415 -11.78 -16.26 15.38
C ILE A 415 -11.10 -17.58 15.73
N ASP A 416 -11.86 -18.59 16.11
CA ASP A 416 -11.38 -19.93 16.45
C ASP A 416 -11.97 -20.94 15.46
N LYS A 417 -11.10 -21.76 14.85
CA LYS A 417 -11.42 -22.86 13.92
C LYS A 417 -11.05 -24.24 14.48
N GLY A 418 -10.56 -24.30 15.73
CA GLY A 418 -10.08 -25.56 16.35
C GLY A 418 -11.19 -26.50 16.83
N GLY A 419 -12.47 -26.08 16.76
CA GLY A 419 -13.64 -26.84 17.21
C GLY A 419 -14.53 -27.33 16.08
N ASP A 420 -15.84 -27.48 16.37
CA ASP A 420 -16.87 -27.89 15.42
C ASP A 420 -17.32 -26.71 14.52
N GLY A 421 -16.38 -26.12 13.77
CA GLY A 421 -16.61 -25.00 12.86
C GLY A 421 -16.10 -23.66 13.40
N LYS A 422 -16.13 -22.65 12.52
CA LYS A 422 -15.65 -21.30 12.83
C LYS A 422 -16.54 -20.62 13.86
N ARG A 423 -15.91 -20.02 14.86
CA ARG A 423 -16.55 -19.21 15.90
C ARG A 423 -15.81 -17.88 16.04
N VAL A 424 -16.55 -16.81 16.08
CA VAL A 424 -16.04 -15.47 16.35
C VAL A 424 -16.55 -15.03 17.71
N THR A 425 -15.65 -14.73 18.63
CA THR A 425 -15.99 -14.34 20.00
C THR A 425 -15.52 -12.92 20.27
N ASP A 426 -16.44 -12.04 20.66
CA ASP A 426 -16.12 -10.68 21.07
C ASP A 426 -15.37 -10.70 22.41
N LEU A 427 -14.28 -9.93 22.50
CA LEU A 427 -13.49 -9.82 23.74
C LEU A 427 -13.82 -8.55 24.55
N SER A 428 -14.89 -7.81 24.16
CA SER A 428 -15.51 -6.63 24.79
C SER A 428 -14.54 -5.57 25.30
#